data_81cf49a8ed3277147f3b1f40638a2da0
#
_entry.id   81cf49a8ed3277147f3b1f40638a2da0
#
_cell.length_a   1.000
_cell.length_b   1.000
_cell.length_c   1.000
_cell.angle_alpha   90.00
_cell.angle_beta   90.00
_cell.angle_gamma   90.00
#
_symmetry.space_group_name_H-M   'P 1'
#
loop_
_entity.id
_entity.type
_entity.pdbx_description
1 polymer ?
#
loop_
_entity_poly.entity_id
_entity_poly.type
_entity_poly.pdbx_seq_one_letter_code
_entity_poly.pdbx_strand_id
1 'polypeptide(L)'
;LADLTVPEILPVSLPSMLVEHRPDIRQRAAMLHQASAAIGVATANILPRLTLTGAFGGESLVYRTLFQAGSGVWNVASGITQPIFQGGNLRAKRRAAIDTYDQIAAQYRLTVLYAFQNVADALTAIVHDAQTLKAR
;
A
#
# COMPACT_ATOMS: atom_id res chain seq x y z
N LEU A 1 -39.08 -25.15 -13.65
CA LEU A 1 -37.69 -24.80 -13.87
C LEU A 1 -37.62 -24.06 -15.19
N ALA A 2 -37.76 -22.72 -15.07
CA ALA A 2 -37.86 -21.82 -16.19
C ALA A 2 -36.53 -21.73 -16.94
N ASP A 3 -36.63 -21.68 -18.23
CA ASP A 3 -35.71 -21.32 -19.30
C ASP A 3 -34.45 -20.58 -18.85
N LEU A 4 -33.42 -21.30 -18.43
CA LEU A 4 -32.06 -20.82 -18.34
C LEU A 4 -31.45 -20.88 -19.74
N THR A 5 -31.65 -19.81 -20.52
CA THR A 5 -30.93 -19.63 -21.79
C THR A 5 -29.47 -19.35 -21.48
N VAL A 6 -28.62 -20.33 -21.62
CA VAL A 6 -27.16 -20.16 -21.56
C VAL A 6 -26.73 -19.32 -22.76
N PRO A 7 -26.04 -18.18 -22.58
CA PRO A 7 -25.58 -17.40 -23.70
C PRO A 7 -24.63 -18.22 -24.58
N GLU A 8 -24.94 -18.29 -25.85
CA GLU A 8 -24.23 -19.12 -26.85
C GLU A 8 -22.80 -18.64 -27.15
N ILE A 9 -22.51 -17.41 -26.80
CA ILE A 9 -21.18 -16.77 -26.95
C ILE A 9 -20.81 -16.12 -25.62
N LEU A 10 -19.93 -16.76 -24.86
CA LEU A 10 -19.25 -16.12 -23.74
C LEU A 10 -18.23 -15.14 -24.33
N PRO A 11 -18.30 -13.83 -23.98
CA PRO A 11 -17.25 -12.90 -24.40
C PRO A 11 -15.93 -13.33 -23.73
N VAL A 12 -15.04 -13.90 -24.49
CA VAL A 12 -13.69 -14.24 -24.06
C VAL A 12 -12.92 -12.92 -23.96
N SER A 13 -13.17 -12.15 -22.88
CA SER A 13 -12.31 -11.01 -22.58
C SER A 13 -10.90 -11.52 -22.30
N LEU A 14 -9.90 -10.80 -22.80
CA LEU A 14 -8.49 -11.16 -22.63
C LEU A 14 -8.21 -11.49 -21.15
N PRO A 15 -7.61 -12.64 -20.85
CA PRO A 15 -7.36 -13.09 -19.48
C PRO A 15 -6.63 -12.07 -18.60
N SER A 16 -5.77 -11.22 -19.20
CA SER A 16 -5.03 -10.16 -18.51
C SER A 16 -5.93 -9.09 -17.90
N MET A 17 -6.98 -8.64 -18.60
CA MET A 17 -7.91 -7.63 -18.07
C MET A 17 -8.74 -8.16 -16.88
N LEU A 18 -9.15 -9.43 -16.94
CA LEU A 18 -9.87 -10.06 -15.83
C LEU A 18 -9.00 -10.20 -14.59
N VAL A 19 -7.71 -10.44 -14.78
CA VAL A 19 -6.74 -10.59 -13.70
C VAL A 19 -6.48 -9.24 -13.01
N GLU A 20 -6.34 -8.14 -13.75
CA GLU A 20 -6.11 -6.81 -13.18
C GLU A 20 -7.25 -6.29 -12.30
N HIS A 21 -8.49 -6.68 -12.60
CA HIS A 21 -9.66 -6.26 -11.82
C HIS A 21 -9.91 -7.10 -10.56
N ARG A 22 -9.15 -8.18 -10.35
CA ARG A 22 -9.31 -9.03 -9.17
C ARG A 22 -8.92 -8.30 -7.89
N PRO A 23 -9.75 -8.35 -6.84
CA PRO A 23 -9.48 -7.62 -5.59
C PRO A 23 -8.24 -8.15 -4.85
N ASP A 24 -7.94 -9.45 -4.94
CA ASP A 24 -6.75 -10.07 -4.34
C ASP A 24 -5.44 -9.55 -4.98
N ILE A 25 -5.40 -9.36 -6.30
CA ILE A 25 -4.26 -8.79 -7.01
C ILE A 25 -4.09 -7.31 -6.67
N ARG A 26 -5.19 -6.54 -6.65
CA ARG A 26 -5.16 -5.13 -6.25
C ARG A 26 -4.67 -4.95 -4.81
N GLN A 27 -5.10 -5.84 -3.91
CA GLN A 27 -4.60 -5.85 -2.53
C GLN A 27 -3.10 -6.09 -2.48
N ARG A 28 -2.58 -7.09 -3.21
CA ARG A 28 -1.14 -7.38 -3.25
C ARG A 28 -0.33 -6.25 -3.90
N ALA A 29 -0.86 -5.62 -4.93
CA ALA A 29 -0.24 -4.44 -5.53
C ALA A 29 -0.15 -3.27 -4.55
N ALA A 30 -1.20 -3.03 -3.76
CA ALA A 30 -1.18 -2.00 -2.70
C ALA A 30 -0.15 -2.32 -1.60
N MET A 31 -0.03 -3.58 -1.19
CA MET A 31 1.01 -4.02 -0.24
C MET A 31 2.42 -3.84 -0.80
N LEU A 32 2.64 -4.10 -2.08
CA LEU A 32 3.92 -3.86 -2.74
C LEU A 32 4.27 -2.37 -2.76
N HIS A 33 3.30 -1.52 -3.04
CA HIS A 33 3.47 -0.07 -2.97
C HIS A 33 3.80 0.40 -1.56
N GLN A 34 3.11 -0.13 -0.54
CA GLN A 34 3.41 0.15 0.87
C GLN A 34 4.84 -0.25 1.25
N ALA A 35 5.30 -1.42 0.82
CA ALA A 35 6.67 -1.88 1.09
C ALA A 35 7.72 -1.00 0.40
N SER A 36 7.46 -0.55 -0.83
CA SER A 36 8.30 0.42 -1.53
C SER A 36 8.41 1.75 -0.75
N ALA A 37 7.29 2.27 -0.26
CA ALA A 37 7.28 3.47 0.58
C ALA A 37 8.07 3.28 1.90
N ALA A 38 8.01 2.09 2.50
CA ALA A 38 8.77 1.76 3.72
C ALA A 38 10.30 1.83 3.50
N ILE A 39 10.80 1.48 2.31
CA ILE A 39 12.22 1.67 1.94
C ILE A 39 12.56 3.16 1.95
N GLY A 40 11.67 4.00 1.41
CA GLY A 40 11.83 5.46 1.44
C GLY A 40 11.92 6.01 2.86
N VAL A 41 11.03 5.58 3.75
CA VAL A 41 11.05 5.95 5.17
C VAL A 41 12.34 5.50 5.86
N ALA A 42 12.76 4.25 5.64
CA ALA A 42 14.00 3.72 6.21
C ALA A 42 15.23 4.47 5.71
N THR A 43 15.22 4.92 4.46
CA THR A 43 16.30 5.74 3.86
C THR A 43 16.29 7.16 4.43
N ALA A 44 15.11 7.78 4.57
CA ALA A 44 14.95 9.11 5.14
C ALA A 44 15.45 9.20 6.60
N ASN A 45 15.30 8.12 7.36
CA ASN A 45 15.80 8.05 8.74
C ASN A 45 17.35 8.08 8.86
N ILE A 46 18.08 7.88 7.76
CA ILE A 46 19.54 8.00 7.71
C ILE A 46 19.96 9.45 7.47
N LEU A 47 19.08 10.26 6.86
CA LEU A 47 19.34 11.65 6.50
C LEU A 47 19.10 12.61 7.66
N PRO A 48 19.62 13.84 7.60
CA PRO A 48 19.30 14.88 8.55
C PRO A 48 17.80 15.17 8.57
N ARG A 49 17.24 15.28 9.79
CA ARG A 49 15.86 15.69 10.00
C ARG A 49 15.80 17.18 10.27
N LEU A 50 15.12 17.91 9.43
CA LEU A 50 14.77 19.31 9.64
C LEU A 50 13.42 19.39 10.35
N THR A 51 13.37 20.07 11.49
CA THR A 51 12.14 20.36 12.22
C THR A 51 11.92 21.86 12.26
N LEU A 52 10.69 22.28 12.00
CA LEU A 52 10.24 23.66 12.18
C LEU A 52 9.07 23.62 13.16
N THR A 53 9.19 24.37 14.24
CA THR A 53 8.15 24.49 15.26
C THR A 53 7.74 25.94 15.39
N GLY A 54 6.42 26.18 15.50
CA GLY A 54 5.88 27.49 15.77
C GLY A 54 4.80 27.38 16.83
N ALA A 55 4.78 28.31 17.77
CA ALA A 55 3.72 28.43 18.73
C ALA A 55 3.23 29.89 18.75
N PHE A 56 1.92 30.03 18.89
CA PHE A 56 1.26 31.31 19.11
C PHE A 56 0.28 31.15 20.25
N GLY A 57 0.27 32.07 21.18
CA GLY A 57 -0.59 32.02 22.36
C GLY A 57 -0.68 33.33 23.11
N GLY A 58 -1.42 33.32 24.22
CA GLY A 58 -1.44 34.41 25.18
C GLY A 58 -0.73 33.99 26.47
N GLU A 59 0.09 34.86 27.02
CA GLU A 59 0.76 34.68 28.31
C GLU A 59 0.46 35.83 29.22
N SER A 60 0.01 35.56 30.44
CA SER A 60 -0.30 36.56 31.41
C SER A 60 -0.23 36.01 32.84
N LEU A 61 0.29 36.82 33.77
CA LEU A 61 0.35 36.49 35.21
C LEU A 61 -1.04 36.57 35.88
N VAL A 62 -2.02 37.24 35.27
CA VAL A 62 -3.38 37.41 35.81
C VAL A 62 -4.39 37.01 34.76
N TYR A 63 -5.35 36.20 35.15
CA TYR A 63 -6.40 35.69 34.26
C TYR A 63 -7.13 36.76 33.48
N ARG A 64 -7.41 37.92 34.12
CA ARG A 64 -8.15 39.05 33.51
C ARG A 64 -7.39 39.70 32.34
N THR A 65 -6.06 39.60 32.29
CA THR A 65 -5.23 40.24 31.26
C THR A 65 -4.80 39.28 30.14
N LEU A 66 -5.18 38.00 30.24
CA LEU A 66 -4.81 36.98 29.26
C LEU A 66 -5.31 37.30 27.83
N PHE A 67 -6.45 37.94 27.71
CA PHE A 67 -7.06 38.28 26.42
C PHE A 67 -6.94 39.79 26.08
N GLN A 68 -6.12 40.54 26.79
CA GLN A 68 -5.86 41.96 26.51
C GLN A 68 -4.80 42.15 25.44
N ALA A 69 -4.82 43.32 24.80
CA ALA A 69 -3.76 43.68 23.87
C ALA A 69 -2.40 43.76 24.60
N GLY A 70 -1.42 42.98 24.11
CA GLY A 70 -0.09 42.87 24.72
C GLY A 70 0.20 41.52 25.42
N SER A 71 -0.78 40.63 25.60
CA SER A 71 -0.56 39.28 26.13
C SER A 71 -0.17 38.24 25.04
N GLY A 72 -0.23 38.64 23.76
CA GLY A 72 0.11 37.76 22.64
C GLY A 72 1.61 37.47 22.60
N VAL A 73 1.96 36.21 22.62
CA VAL A 73 3.32 35.69 22.45
C VAL A 73 3.41 34.75 21.28
N TRP A 74 4.48 34.80 20.56
CA TRP A 74 4.76 33.87 19.48
C TRP A 74 6.23 33.45 19.49
N ASN A 75 6.48 32.23 19.08
CA ASN A 75 7.83 31.76 18.83
C ASN A 75 7.89 30.94 17.55
N VAL A 76 9.03 30.96 16.89
CA VAL A 76 9.38 30.08 15.78
C VAL A 76 10.79 29.57 16.05
N ALA A 77 10.94 28.26 16.01
CA ALA A 77 12.24 27.61 16.16
C ALA A 77 12.48 26.62 15.01
N SER A 78 13.71 26.55 14.54
CA SER A 78 14.14 25.53 13.58
C SER A 78 15.27 24.71 14.19
N GLY A 79 15.28 23.41 13.89
CA GLY A 79 16.32 22.51 14.36
C GLY A 79 16.70 21.48 13.30
N ILE A 80 17.99 21.11 13.27
CA ILE A 80 18.50 20.04 12.43
C ILE A 80 19.07 18.96 13.35
N THR A 81 18.59 17.74 13.18
CA THR A 81 19.07 16.58 13.95
C THR A 81 19.51 15.49 12.99
N GLN A 82 20.73 15.01 13.13
CA GLN A 82 21.24 13.88 12.36
C GLN A 82 21.88 12.84 13.28
N PRO A 83 21.48 11.57 13.17
CA PRO A 83 22.16 10.48 13.86
C PRO A 83 23.53 10.23 13.21
N ILE A 84 24.62 10.49 13.96
CA ILE A 84 26.00 10.31 13.47
C ILE A 84 26.44 8.86 13.63
N PHE A 85 26.10 8.24 14.77
CA PHE A 85 26.49 6.86 15.06
C PHE A 85 25.36 6.09 15.75
N GLN A 86 24.94 4.99 15.17
CA GLN A 86 23.94 4.06 15.72
C GLN A 86 24.36 2.59 15.54
N GLY A 87 25.66 2.28 15.56
CA GLY A 87 26.15 0.90 15.45
C GLY A 87 25.65 0.14 14.21
N GLY A 88 25.37 0.82 13.10
CA GLY A 88 24.86 0.22 11.87
C GLY A 88 23.34 -0.07 11.85
N ASN A 89 22.61 0.21 12.93
CA ASN A 89 21.18 -0.10 13.05
C ASN A 89 20.33 0.49 11.91
N LEU A 90 20.54 1.76 11.55
CA LEU A 90 19.77 2.39 10.47
C LEU A 90 20.00 1.73 9.11
N ARG A 91 21.25 1.33 8.82
CA ARG A 91 21.58 0.61 7.58
C ARG A 91 20.98 -0.80 7.58
N ALA A 92 20.95 -1.47 8.74
CA ALA A 92 20.30 -2.77 8.90
C ALA A 92 18.78 -2.66 8.68
N LYS A 93 18.14 -1.64 9.25
CA LYS A 93 16.70 -1.36 9.03
C LYS A 93 16.37 -1.11 7.57
N ARG A 94 17.22 -0.36 6.85
CA ARG A 94 17.02 -0.14 5.41
C ARG A 94 17.15 -1.46 4.62
N ARG A 95 18.14 -2.30 4.93
CA ARG A 95 18.27 -3.63 4.29
C ARG A 95 17.05 -4.49 4.57
N ALA A 96 16.60 -4.57 5.82
CA ALA A 96 15.40 -5.32 6.19
C ALA A 96 14.14 -4.83 5.45
N ALA A 97 14.02 -3.53 5.19
CA ALA A 97 12.92 -2.99 4.39
C ALA A 97 13.01 -3.42 2.92
N ILE A 98 14.21 -3.52 2.35
CA ILE A 98 14.44 -4.04 0.98
C ILE A 98 14.08 -5.52 0.92
N ASP A 99 14.56 -6.33 1.87
CA ASP A 99 14.26 -7.77 1.94
C ASP A 99 12.73 -8.01 2.07
N THR A 100 12.05 -7.16 2.85
CA THR A 100 10.58 -7.21 2.97
C THR A 100 9.89 -6.87 1.65
N TYR A 101 10.38 -5.89 0.90
CA TYR A 101 9.86 -5.58 -0.42
C TYR A 101 10.02 -6.77 -1.38
N ASP A 102 11.18 -7.41 -1.40
CA ASP A 102 11.44 -8.58 -2.25
C ASP A 102 10.52 -9.75 -1.90
N GLN A 103 10.28 -9.98 -0.60
CA GLN A 103 9.31 -10.97 -0.13
C GLN A 103 7.90 -10.68 -0.65
N ILE A 104 7.43 -9.43 -0.53
CA ILE A 104 6.09 -9.03 -0.98
C ILE A 104 5.99 -9.10 -2.50
N ALA A 105 7.06 -8.76 -3.24
CA ALA A 105 7.12 -8.89 -4.69
C ALA A 105 6.99 -10.36 -5.14
N ALA A 106 7.62 -11.29 -4.43
CA ALA A 106 7.46 -12.71 -4.69
C ALA A 106 6.02 -13.19 -4.43
N GLN A 107 5.39 -12.72 -3.34
CA GLN A 107 3.99 -13.02 -3.03
C GLN A 107 3.01 -12.44 -4.07
N TYR A 108 3.28 -11.25 -4.57
CA TYR A 108 2.49 -10.65 -5.66
C TYR A 108 2.54 -11.52 -6.92
N ARG A 109 3.75 -11.93 -7.35
CA ARG A 109 3.94 -12.84 -8.50
C ARG A 109 3.19 -14.15 -8.32
N LEU A 110 3.26 -14.75 -7.13
CA LEU A 110 2.55 -15.98 -6.79
C LEU A 110 1.04 -15.81 -6.91
N THR A 111 0.48 -14.70 -6.41
CA THR A 111 -0.95 -14.40 -6.50
C THR A 111 -1.40 -14.24 -7.96
N VAL A 112 -0.58 -13.59 -8.80
CA VAL A 112 -0.85 -13.46 -10.23
C VAL A 112 -0.86 -14.82 -10.93
N LEU A 113 0.12 -15.69 -10.63
CA LEU A 113 0.18 -17.04 -11.20
C LEU A 113 -1.05 -17.88 -10.81
N TYR A 114 -1.46 -17.83 -9.54
CA TYR A 114 -2.70 -18.50 -9.10
C TYR A 114 -3.95 -17.94 -9.79
N ALA A 115 -3.97 -16.63 -10.06
CA ALA A 115 -5.09 -16.04 -10.78
C ALA A 115 -5.19 -16.58 -12.22
N PHE A 116 -4.06 -16.72 -12.91
CA PHE A 116 -4.03 -17.34 -14.25
C PHE A 116 -4.41 -18.82 -14.21
N GLN A 117 -3.92 -19.56 -13.21
CA GLN A 117 -4.30 -20.96 -13.02
C GLN A 117 -5.82 -21.09 -12.84
N ASN A 118 -6.44 -20.28 -11.96
CA ASN A 118 -7.88 -20.31 -11.74
C ASN A 118 -8.68 -20.04 -13.03
N VAL A 119 -8.19 -19.12 -13.88
CA VAL A 119 -8.84 -18.84 -15.17
C VAL A 119 -8.71 -20.04 -16.11
N ALA A 120 -7.54 -20.67 -16.19
CA ALA A 120 -7.33 -21.86 -17.01
C ALA A 120 -8.19 -23.04 -16.56
N ASP A 121 -8.29 -23.25 -15.24
CA ASP A 121 -9.12 -24.30 -14.65
C ASP A 121 -10.62 -24.06 -14.94
N ALA A 122 -11.07 -22.81 -14.82
CA ALA A 122 -12.46 -22.46 -15.14
C ALA A 122 -12.80 -22.67 -16.62
N LEU A 123 -11.90 -22.30 -17.54
CA LEU A 123 -12.08 -22.53 -18.98
C LEU A 123 -12.13 -24.02 -19.30
N THR A 124 -11.26 -24.81 -18.67
CA THR A 124 -11.25 -26.27 -18.84
C THR A 124 -12.55 -26.91 -18.32
N ALA A 125 -13.04 -26.47 -17.16
CA ALA A 125 -14.32 -26.92 -16.60
C ALA A 125 -15.48 -26.62 -17.55
N ILE A 126 -15.59 -25.44 -18.12
CA ILE A 126 -16.63 -25.07 -19.09
C ILE A 126 -16.62 -26.01 -20.31
N VAL A 127 -15.42 -26.31 -20.84
CA VAL A 127 -15.31 -27.25 -22.00
C VAL A 127 -15.80 -28.64 -21.64
N HIS A 128 -15.45 -29.17 -20.47
CA HIS A 128 -15.90 -30.51 -20.02
C HIS A 128 -17.39 -30.54 -19.73
N ASP A 129 -17.94 -29.49 -19.12
CA ASP A 129 -19.38 -29.39 -18.85
C ASP A 129 -20.20 -29.35 -20.17
N ALA A 130 -19.73 -28.60 -21.17
CA ALA A 130 -20.35 -28.56 -22.48
C ALA A 130 -20.32 -29.94 -23.20
N GLN A 131 -19.23 -30.70 -23.04
CA GLN A 131 -19.14 -32.06 -23.58
C GLN A 131 -20.12 -33.03 -22.87
N THR A 132 -20.22 -32.90 -21.54
CA THR A 132 -21.13 -33.73 -20.74
C THR A 132 -22.60 -33.47 -21.07
N LEU A 133 -22.96 -32.19 -21.31
CA LEU A 133 -24.32 -31.82 -21.75
C LEU A 133 -24.67 -32.38 -23.13
N LYS A 134 -23.71 -32.42 -24.06
CA LYS A 134 -23.94 -33.01 -25.40
C LYS A 134 -24.06 -34.53 -25.39
N ALA A 135 -23.53 -35.20 -24.37
CA ALA A 135 -23.56 -36.66 -24.24
C ALA A 135 -24.85 -37.20 -23.55
N ARG A 136 -25.69 -36.30 -23.02
CA ARG A 136 -27.02 -36.62 -22.43
C ARG A 136 -28.15 -36.39 -23.43
#